data_1969ae169f99a294056b69c049a5b17f
#
_entry.id   1969ae169f99a294056b69c049a5b17f
#
_cell.length_a   1.000
_cell.length_b   1.000
_cell.length_c   1.000
_cell.angle_alpha   90.00
_cell.angle_beta   90.00
_cell.angle_gamma   90.00
#
_symmetry.space_group_name_H-M   'P 1'
#
loop_
_entity.id
_entity.type
_entity.pdbx_description
1 polymer ?
#
loop_
_entity_poly.entity_id
_entity_poly.type
_entity_poly.pdbx_seq_one_letter_code
_entity_poly.pdbx_strand_id
1 'polypeptide(L)'
;MKKNFKHLVVIGHPDQKSFCYNGIFKTIIRQLKKNNEVYEIIDVYDDKLHRDRTELIKEYKKLITWSTHIYFVSPVWWFRMTPKMETFFDEVLTPGFAYNFI
;
A
#
# COMPACT_ATOMS: atom_id res chain seq x y z
N MET A 1 18.68 2.00 -21.55
CA MET A 1 17.23 2.13 -21.69
C MET A 1 16.58 2.15 -20.30
N LYS A 2 15.84 3.20 -19.99
CA LYS A 2 15.13 3.28 -18.71
C LYS A 2 13.98 2.28 -18.69
N LYS A 3 13.99 1.40 -17.71
CA LYS A 3 12.82 0.57 -17.45
C LYS A 3 11.76 1.40 -16.76
N ASN A 4 10.54 1.34 -17.24
CA ASN A 4 9.41 2.06 -16.65
C ASN A 4 8.82 1.27 -15.50
N PHE A 5 9.41 1.40 -14.31
CA PHE A 5 8.86 0.81 -13.11
C PHE A 5 7.78 1.72 -12.54
N LYS A 6 6.73 1.12 -12.07
CA LYS A 6 5.62 1.81 -11.40
C LYS A 6 5.54 1.29 -9.97
N HIS A 7 5.84 2.16 -9.03
CA HIS A 7 5.96 1.79 -7.62
C HIS A 7 4.68 2.14 -6.87
N LEU A 8 4.15 1.18 -6.13
CA LEU A 8 3.02 1.40 -5.24
C LEU A 8 3.50 1.18 -3.81
N VAL A 9 3.36 2.19 -2.96
CA VAL A 9 3.76 2.09 -1.56
C VAL A 9 2.50 2.08 -0.71
N VAL A 10 2.29 0.98 0.01
CA VAL A 10 1.13 0.79 0.89
C VAL A 10 1.62 0.94 2.32
N ILE A 11 1.19 1.99 3.00
CA ILE A 11 1.56 2.27 4.39
C ILE A 11 0.39 1.94 5.32
N GLY A 12 0.66 1.14 6.36
CA GLY A 12 -0.35 0.73 7.33
C GLY A 12 0.08 0.99 8.76
N HIS A 13 0.13 2.27 9.15
CA HIS A 13 0.38 2.65 10.53
C HIS A 13 -0.57 3.79 10.93
N PRO A 14 -1.25 3.66 12.09
CA PRO A 14 -2.22 4.68 12.49
C PRO A 14 -1.58 6.00 12.96
N ASP A 15 -0.31 5.98 13.35
CA ASP A 15 0.39 7.15 13.87
C ASP A 15 1.42 7.66 12.87
N GLN A 16 1.16 8.83 12.29
CA GLN A 16 2.05 9.45 11.32
C GLN A 16 3.36 9.94 11.95
N LYS A 17 3.44 9.97 13.27
CA LYS A 17 4.67 10.33 13.99
C LYS A 17 5.56 9.13 14.29
N SER A 18 5.11 7.92 13.96
CA SER A 18 5.87 6.70 14.22
C SER A 18 7.13 6.62 13.37
N PHE A 19 8.08 5.79 13.81
CA PHE A 19 9.28 5.50 13.03
C PHE A 19 8.93 4.80 11.72
N CYS A 20 7.95 3.91 11.75
CA CYS A 20 7.49 3.21 10.54
C CYS A 20 7.05 4.21 9.47
N TYR A 21 6.27 5.21 9.86
CA TYR A 21 5.78 6.22 8.93
C TYR A 21 6.89 7.21 8.54
N ASN A 22 7.55 7.81 9.52
CA ASN A 22 8.54 8.87 9.26
C ASN A 22 9.90 8.34 8.82
N GLY A 23 10.35 7.23 9.42
CA GLY A 23 11.67 6.68 9.12
C GLY A 23 11.68 5.82 7.88
N ILE A 24 10.72 4.92 7.76
CA ILE A 24 10.72 3.93 6.67
C ILE A 24 9.93 4.43 5.47
N PHE A 25 8.65 4.72 5.67
CA PHE A 25 7.77 5.11 4.57
C PHE A 25 8.27 6.37 3.86
N LYS A 26 8.54 7.43 4.62
CA LYS A 26 9.01 8.68 4.02
C LYS A 26 10.38 8.55 3.36
N THR A 27 11.22 7.68 3.87
CA THR A 27 12.52 7.41 3.23
C THR A 27 12.33 6.75 1.86
N ILE A 28 11.42 5.79 1.76
CA ILE A 28 11.10 5.15 0.48
C ILE A 28 10.61 6.21 -0.51
N ILE A 29 9.66 7.04 -0.10
CA ILE A 29 9.10 8.10 -0.95
C ILE A 29 10.19 9.07 -1.39
N ARG A 30 11.06 9.47 -0.46
CA ARG A 30 12.15 10.40 -0.75
C ARG A 30 13.10 9.84 -1.80
N GLN A 31 13.43 8.55 -1.70
CA GLN A 31 14.31 7.91 -2.68
C GLN A 31 13.65 7.79 -4.05
N LEU A 32 12.35 7.46 -4.08
CA LEU A 32 11.63 7.40 -5.36
C LEU A 32 11.58 8.76 -6.05
N LYS A 33 11.34 9.83 -5.28
CA LYS A 33 11.38 11.20 -5.81
C LYS A 33 12.76 11.58 -6.33
N LYS A 34 13.80 11.27 -5.57
CA LYS A 34 15.17 11.59 -5.92
C LYS A 34 15.57 10.94 -7.23
N ASN A 35 15.11 9.73 -7.50
CA ASN A 35 15.42 8.98 -8.69
C ASN A 35 14.43 9.19 -9.83
N ASN A 36 13.51 10.15 -9.68
CA ASN A 36 12.47 10.46 -10.67
C ASN A 36 11.63 9.24 -11.04
N GLU A 37 11.37 8.36 -10.07
CA GLU A 37 10.54 7.19 -10.29
C GLU A 37 9.06 7.54 -10.19
N VAL A 38 8.24 6.82 -10.96
CA VAL A 38 6.78 6.96 -10.89
C VAL A 38 6.26 6.17 -9.71
N TYR A 39 5.48 6.82 -8.85
CA TYR A 39 4.93 6.14 -7.66
C TYR A 39 3.55 6.65 -7.29
N GLU A 40 2.82 5.80 -6.60
CA GLU A 40 1.54 6.12 -5.96
C GLU A 40 1.56 5.60 -4.53
N ILE A 41 0.72 6.16 -3.69
CA ILE A 41 0.67 5.83 -2.26
C ILE A 41 -0.74 5.40 -1.88
N ILE A 42 -0.83 4.32 -1.11
CA ILE A 42 -2.06 3.95 -0.40
C ILE A 42 -1.76 4.03 1.09
N ASP A 43 -2.46 4.90 1.80
CA ASP A 43 -2.41 4.96 3.27
C ASP A 43 -3.71 4.36 3.80
N VAL A 44 -3.64 3.13 4.33
CA VAL A 44 -4.84 2.40 4.73
C VAL A 44 -5.51 2.99 5.96
N TYR A 45 -4.82 3.86 6.72
CA TYR A 45 -5.40 4.57 7.86
C TYR A 45 -5.94 5.94 7.50
N ASP A 46 -5.70 6.38 6.26
CA ASP A 46 -6.24 7.64 5.74
C ASP A 46 -7.43 7.40 4.80
N ASP A 47 -7.96 6.18 4.75
CA ASP A 47 -9.13 5.92 3.94
C ASP A 47 -10.33 6.64 4.57
N LYS A 48 -11.04 7.40 3.75
CA LYS A 48 -12.17 8.19 4.24
C LYS A 48 -13.32 7.26 4.58
N LEU A 49 -13.77 7.30 5.83
CA LEU A 49 -14.83 6.41 6.30
C LEU A 49 -16.17 6.64 5.60
N HIS A 50 -16.37 7.87 5.07
CA HIS A 50 -17.60 8.19 4.36
C HIS A 50 -17.61 7.69 2.92
N ARG A 51 -16.51 7.15 2.43
CA ARG A 51 -16.46 6.58 1.08
C ARG A 51 -17.05 5.19 1.06
N ASP A 52 -17.69 4.88 -0.06
CA ASP A 52 -18.17 3.52 -0.29
C ASP A 52 -16.98 2.56 -0.32
N ARG A 53 -17.03 1.52 0.54
CA ARG A 53 -15.95 0.54 0.61
C ARG A 53 -15.73 -0.15 -0.73
N THR A 54 -16.81 -0.42 -1.45
CA THR A 54 -16.72 -1.08 -2.76
C THR A 54 -15.92 -0.23 -3.75
N GLU A 55 -16.17 1.08 -3.77
CA GLU A 55 -15.43 1.98 -4.65
C GLU A 55 -13.98 2.10 -4.24
N LEU A 56 -13.72 2.18 -2.94
CA LEU A 56 -12.36 2.26 -2.41
C LEU A 56 -11.57 1.01 -2.78
N ILE A 57 -12.16 -0.16 -2.62
CA ILE A 57 -11.53 -1.43 -2.99
C ILE A 57 -11.22 -1.46 -4.50
N LYS A 58 -12.12 -0.97 -5.33
CA LYS A 58 -11.88 -0.87 -6.77
C LYS A 58 -10.69 0.02 -7.09
N GLU A 59 -10.57 1.17 -6.42
CA GLU A 59 -9.42 2.07 -6.59
C GLU A 59 -8.11 1.39 -6.20
N TYR A 60 -8.12 0.69 -5.07
CA TYR A 60 -6.94 -0.04 -4.61
C TYR A 60 -6.53 -1.12 -5.61
N LYS A 61 -7.50 -1.87 -6.13
CA LYS A 61 -7.22 -2.89 -7.14
C LYS A 61 -6.66 -2.31 -8.43
N LYS A 62 -7.14 -1.13 -8.83
CA LYS A 62 -6.59 -0.42 -10.00
C LYS A 62 -5.13 -0.06 -9.79
N LEU A 63 -4.78 0.45 -8.61
CA LEU A 63 -3.41 0.81 -8.31
C LEU A 63 -2.49 -0.41 -8.28
N ILE A 64 -2.96 -1.51 -7.71
CA ILE A 64 -2.20 -2.76 -7.68
C ILE A 64 -1.95 -3.27 -9.10
N THR A 65 -2.98 -3.28 -9.94
CA THR A 65 -2.86 -3.72 -11.32
C THR A 65 -1.92 -2.81 -12.12
N TRP A 66 -1.96 -1.50 -11.84
CA TRP A 66 -1.09 -0.52 -12.47
C TRP A 66 0.37 -0.71 -12.10
N SER A 67 0.66 -1.11 -10.87
CA SER A 67 2.00 -1.15 -10.33
C SER A 67 2.83 -2.32 -10.86
N THR A 68 4.14 -2.12 -10.96
CA THR A 68 5.10 -3.20 -11.21
C THR A 68 5.77 -3.67 -9.92
N HIS A 69 5.83 -2.79 -8.92
CA HIS A 69 6.46 -3.05 -7.62
C HIS A 69 5.55 -2.54 -6.52
N ILE A 70 5.35 -3.34 -5.49
CA ILE A 70 4.53 -2.97 -4.34
C ILE A 70 5.37 -3.09 -3.07
N TYR A 71 5.33 -2.04 -2.24
CA TYR A 71 6.03 -1.98 -0.97
C TYR A 71 4.97 -1.94 0.13
N PHE A 72 4.97 -2.96 0.99
CA PHE A 72 4.07 -2.98 2.14
C PHE A 72 4.84 -2.54 3.36
N VAL A 73 4.48 -1.41 3.93
CA VAL A 73 5.16 -0.82 5.09
C VAL A 73 4.20 -0.87 6.27
N SER A 74 4.49 -1.71 7.25
CA SER A 74 3.63 -1.89 8.41
C SER A 74 4.46 -2.41 9.58
N PRO A 75 4.19 -1.95 10.82
CA PRO A 75 4.81 -2.57 11.98
C PRO A 75 4.21 -3.97 12.18
N VAL A 76 4.95 -4.82 12.88
CA VAL A 76 4.45 -6.15 13.25
C VAL A 76 4.07 -6.10 14.73
N TRP A 77 2.76 -6.14 15.01
CA TRP A 77 2.23 -6.14 16.37
C TRP A 77 1.75 -7.54 16.72
N TRP A 78 2.26 -8.11 17.80
CA TRP A 78 1.82 -9.44 18.23
C TRP A 78 1.89 -10.48 17.11
N PHE A 79 3.00 -10.45 16.35
CA PHE A 79 3.22 -11.34 15.20
C PHE A 79 2.23 -11.12 14.04
N ARG A 80 1.61 -9.95 13.99
CA ARG A 80 0.64 -9.58 12.96
C ARG A 80 0.92 -8.19 12.44
N MET A 81 0.46 -7.93 11.22
CA MET A 81 0.41 -6.56 10.70
C MET A 81 -0.69 -5.79 11.43
N THR A 82 -0.73 -4.47 11.23
CA THR A 82 -1.80 -3.66 11.82
C THR A 82 -3.16 -4.11 11.29
N PRO A 83 -4.25 -3.92 12.06
CA PRO A 83 -5.58 -4.39 11.63
C PRO A 83 -6.03 -3.85 10.28
N LYS A 84 -5.78 -2.59 10.00
CA LYS A 84 -6.15 -2.00 8.71
C LYS A 84 -5.34 -2.61 7.55
N MET A 85 -4.09 -2.94 7.77
CA MET A 85 -3.28 -3.60 6.75
C MET A 85 -3.79 -5.02 6.50
N GLU A 86 -4.17 -5.75 7.55
CA GLU A 86 -4.77 -7.08 7.40
C GLU A 86 -6.09 -7.00 6.66
N THR A 87 -6.91 -6.00 6.98
CA THR A 87 -8.17 -5.76 6.26
C THR A 87 -7.91 -5.48 4.78
N PHE A 88 -6.87 -4.70 4.49
CA PHE A 88 -6.47 -4.44 3.11
C PHE A 88 -6.17 -5.75 2.37
N PHE A 89 -5.40 -6.64 2.99
CA PHE A 89 -5.10 -7.93 2.36
C PHE A 89 -6.36 -8.76 2.15
N ASP A 90 -7.26 -8.78 3.13
CA ASP A 90 -8.48 -9.59 3.04
C ASP A 90 -9.46 -9.06 2.01
N GLU A 91 -9.61 -7.73 1.89
CA GLU A 91 -10.61 -7.13 1.02
C GLU A 91 -10.10 -6.88 -0.40
N VAL A 92 -8.81 -6.65 -0.57
CA VAL A 92 -8.24 -6.24 -1.86
C VAL A 92 -7.52 -7.40 -2.56
N LEU A 93 -6.66 -8.11 -1.82
CA LEU A 93 -5.90 -9.23 -2.39
C LEU A 93 -6.72 -10.52 -2.28
N THR A 94 -7.80 -10.56 -3.02
CA THR A 94 -8.78 -11.65 -2.96
C THR A 94 -8.47 -12.75 -3.96
N PRO A 95 -9.02 -13.97 -3.74
CA PRO A 95 -8.93 -15.02 -4.75
C PRO A 95 -9.52 -14.57 -6.09
N GLY A 96 -8.92 -15.01 -7.17
CA GLY A 96 -9.32 -14.62 -8.52
C GLY A 96 -8.74 -13.29 -8.97
N PHE A 97 -8.30 -12.43 -8.04
CA PHE A 97 -7.61 -11.19 -8.36
C PHE A 97 -6.10 -11.31 -8.12
N ALA A 98 -5.70 -11.64 -6.90
CA ALA A 98 -4.29 -11.73 -6.52
C ALA A 98 -3.72 -13.14 -6.66
N TYR A 99 -4.58 -14.16 -6.51
CA TYR A 99 -4.16 -15.56 -6.59
C TYR A 99 -5.36 -16.44 -6.95
N ASN A 100 -5.07 -17.66 -7.40
CA ASN A 100 -6.12 -18.63 -7.75
C ASN A 100 -5.99 -19.87 -6.86
N PHE A 101 -7.12 -20.45 -6.48
CA PHE A 101 -7.15 -21.78 -5.89
C PHE A 101 -7.03 -22.82 -7.00
N ILE A 102 -6.21 -23.82 -6.75
CA ILE A 102 -6.04 -24.93 -7.68
C ILE A 102 -6.82 -26.10 -7.16
#